data_c5c05023f37e938892e52429950fd972
#
_entry.id   c5c05023f37e938892e52429950fd972
#
_cell.length_a   1.000
_cell.length_b   1.000
_cell.length_c   1.000
_cell.angle_alpha   90.00
_cell.angle_beta   90.00
_cell.angle_gamma   90.00
#
_symmetry.space_group_name_H-M   'P 1'
#
loop_
_entity.id
_entity.type
_entity.pdbx_description
1 polymer ?
#
loop_
_entity_poly.entity_id
_entity_poly.type
_entity_poly.pdbx_seq_one_letter_code
_entity_poly.pdbx_strand_id
1 'polypeptide(L)'
;MMYGRAALALLALLLAGLTPADAGGPAWELWRHIPGVFDVVGPRSDGRLLVAGSGRLFLVDSAGTVVPFASGPGGYADDAGAEAYIAVSPGLHVAGSGCDFAPDDAFVLRLHQPYGVTRVAATGSAQPFAAVAGVESLNGIAFDTTGKFDHRLLVSGPVHGRTAIVAIDCRGRTQVITDAAPVLEGGLAVAPSGFGAFGGALVAPDELSGRIYAIDPDGNVRTVAESGLATGGDIGVESVGFVPPGFTRAGKLYYADRATANNPHPGTDSLLRIDAHTMTRQGLRDGDLLAATEGGATMIAVRCTATCSVTPIIGTPTTAHGEGHLLAVAGQPAAGPGAAPASLNLPAGVVVLFVVLVAIAIAAVAVLWRRR
;
A
#
# COMPACT_ATOMS: atom_id res chain seq x y z
N MET A 1 62.55 6.80 35.02
CA MET A 1 61.67 5.75 34.37
C MET A 1 60.20 5.90 34.82
N MET A 2 59.57 7.09 34.74
CA MET A 2 58.18 7.30 35.21
C MET A 2 57.24 7.88 34.15
N TYR A 3 57.67 8.11 32.91
CA TYR A 3 56.86 8.71 31.84
C TYR A 3 56.25 7.71 30.86
N GLY A 4 56.60 6.40 30.96
CA GLY A 4 56.11 5.38 30.03
C GLY A 4 54.76 4.76 30.39
N ARG A 5 54.26 4.89 31.63
CA ARG A 5 53.00 4.24 32.07
C ARG A 5 51.74 5.12 31.89
N ALA A 6 51.90 6.43 31.80
CA ALA A 6 50.78 7.35 31.61
C ALA A 6 50.27 7.37 30.15
N ALA A 7 51.16 7.18 29.17
CA ALA A 7 50.77 7.21 27.73
C ALA A 7 49.96 5.95 27.31
N LEU A 8 50.21 4.78 27.91
CA LEU A 8 49.45 3.58 27.61
C LEU A 8 48.04 3.57 28.22
N ALA A 9 47.84 4.26 29.34
CA ALA A 9 46.52 4.38 29.95
C ALA A 9 45.57 5.32 29.17
N LEU A 10 46.08 6.36 28.53
CA LEU A 10 45.28 7.28 27.70
C LEU A 10 44.86 6.63 26.37
N LEU A 11 45.69 5.77 25.79
CA LEU A 11 45.34 5.07 24.53
C LEU A 11 44.26 4.00 24.73
N ALA A 12 44.26 3.34 25.93
CA ALA A 12 43.23 2.35 26.26
C ALA A 12 41.84 2.98 26.53
N LEU A 13 41.79 4.22 27.05
CA LEU A 13 40.53 4.93 27.27
C LEU A 13 39.89 5.47 25.97
N LEU A 14 40.67 5.76 24.92
CA LEU A 14 40.16 6.20 23.63
C LEU A 14 39.59 5.05 22.79
N LEU A 15 39.94 3.79 23.06
CA LEU A 15 39.40 2.62 22.37
C LEU A 15 38.14 2.04 23.03
N ALA A 16 37.83 2.41 24.27
CA ALA A 16 36.66 1.91 25.00
C ALA A 16 35.36 2.66 24.68
N GLY A 17 35.41 3.68 23.82
CA GLY A 17 34.22 4.50 23.44
C GLY A 17 33.60 4.18 22.08
N LEU A 18 34.15 3.25 21.32
CA LEU A 18 33.55 2.76 20.09
C LEU A 18 32.68 1.53 20.41
N THR A 19 31.52 1.73 21.01
CA THR A 19 30.45 0.74 20.86
C THR A 19 30.25 0.53 19.37
N PRO A 20 30.35 -0.70 18.84
CA PRO A 20 29.94 -0.95 17.48
C PRO A 20 28.50 -0.42 17.35
N ALA A 21 28.26 0.51 16.42
CA ALA A 21 26.92 0.82 16.03
C ALA A 21 26.27 -0.52 15.70
N ASP A 22 25.23 -0.86 16.42
CA ASP A 22 24.46 -2.07 16.18
C ASP A 22 24.03 -2.02 14.72
N ALA A 23 24.72 -2.76 13.87
CA ALA A 23 24.35 -2.94 12.47
C ALA A 23 23.18 -3.94 12.43
N GLY A 24 22.15 -3.66 13.22
CA GLY A 24 20.91 -4.40 13.17
C GLY A 24 20.40 -4.39 11.74
N GLY A 25 20.02 -5.57 11.25
CA GLY A 25 19.33 -5.68 9.95
C GLY A 25 18.05 -4.83 9.92
N PRO A 26 17.39 -4.76 8.78
CA PRO A 26 16.10 -4.10 8.69
C PRO A 26 15.12 -4.73 9.70
N ALA A 27 14.45 -3.90 10.47
CA ALA A 27 13.47 -4.31 11.46
C ALA A 27 12.22 -3.44 11.37
N TRP A 28 11.07 -4.06 11.59
CA TRP A 28 9.80 -3.36 11.62
C TRP A 28 9.73 -2.43 12.84
N GLU A 29 9.21 -1.22 12.61
CA GLU A 29 8.80 -0.26 13.62
C GLU A 29 7.30 -0.40 13.83
N LEU A 30 6.83 -0.55 15.08
CA LEU A 30 5.41 -0.40 15.44
C LEU A 30 5.06 1.08 15.34
N TRP A 31 4.57 1.50 14.17
CA TRP A 31 4.45 2.93 13.87
C TRP A 31 3.17 3.54 14.42
N ARG A 32 2.01 2.90 14.18
CA ARG A 32 0.71 3.41 14.65
C ARG A 32 -0.20 2.26 15.03
N HIS A 33 -0.75 2.34 16.22
CA HIS A 33 -1.78 1.41 16.66
C HIS A 33 -3.12 1.80 16.01
N ILE A 34 -3.76 0.86 15.33
CA ILE A 34 -5.07 0.98 14.69
C ILE A 34 -5.85 -0.31 15.00
N PRO A 35 -6.87 -0.27 15.86
CA PRO A 35 -7.58 -1.48 16.27
C PRO A 35 -8.12 -2.29 15.09
N GLY A 36 -7.80 -3.59 15.06
CA GLY A 36 -8.20 -4.50 14.01
C GLY A 36 -7.67 -4.13 12.63
N VAL A 37 -6.48 -3.48 12.55
CA VAL A 37 -5.85 -3.15 11.28
C VAL A 37 -5.71 -4.40 10.43
N PHE A 38 -6.09 -4.28 9.14
CA PHE A 38 -6.08 -5.40 8.22
C PHE A 38 -5.35 -5.10 6.91
N ASP A 39 -5.54 -3.92 6.34
CA ASP A 39 -4.93 -3.59 5.05
C ASP A 39 -4.53 -2.13 4.95
N VAL A 40 -3.52 -1.83 4.13
CA VAL A 40 -3.02 -0.48 3.86
C VAL A 40 -2.69 -0.29 2.40
N VAL A 41 -3.21 0.79 1.79
CA VAL A 41 -2.98 1.14 0.39
C VAL A 41 -2.79 2.64 0.18
N GLY A 42 -2.35 3.03 -1.00
CA GLY A 42 -2.15 4.42 -1.41
C GLY A 42 -0.71 4.71 -1.87
N PRO A 43 -0.18 5.92 -1.70
CA PRO A 43 -0.88 7.08 -1.13
C PRO A 43 -1.98 7.62 -2.07
N ARG A 44 -2.97 8.29 -1.50
CA ARG A 44 -3.92 9.13 -2.22
C ARG A 44 -3.21 10.38 -2.76
N SER A 45 -3.90 11.14 -3.61
CA SER A 45 -3.36 12.39 -4.18
C SER A 45 -2.97 13.45 -3.13
N ASP A 46 -3.59 13.39 -1.93
CA ASP A 46 -3.28 14.25 -0.79
C ASP A 46 -2.10 13.72 0.07
N GLY A 47 -1.47 12.62 -0.35
CA GLY A 47 -0.33 11.99 0.31
C GLY A 47 -0.68 11.10 1.50
N ARG A 48 -1.97 10.96 1.87
CA ARG A 48 -2.40 10.10 2.97
C ARG A 48 -2.57 8.65 2.51
N LEU A 49 -2.27 7.73 3.42
CA LEU A 49 -2.57 6.31 3.26
C LEU A 49 -4.03 6.05 3.60
N LEU A 50 -4.65 5.10 2.91
CA LEU A 50 -5.93 4.53 3.30
C LEU A 50 -5.68 3.20 4.04
N VAL A 51 -6.32 3.03 5.20
CA VAL A 51 -6.17 1.85 6.06
C VAL A 51 -7.55 1.28 6.35
N ALA A 52 -7.69 -0.04 6.23
CA ALA A 52 -8.85 -0.79 6.70
C ALA A 52 -8.58 -1.40 8.07
N GLY A 53 -9.57 -1.36 8.97
CA GLY A 53 -9.47 -1.99 10.29
C GLY A 53 -10.81 -1.96 11.02
N SER A 54 -11.13 -3.05 11.72
CA SER A 54 -12.39 -3.21 12.47
C SER A 54 -13.66 -2.80 11.70
N GLY A 55 -13.75 -3.20 10.43
CA GLY A 55 -14.89 -2.87 9.55
C GLY A 55 -15.03 -1.38 9.24
N ARG A 56 -13.97 -0.60 9.34
CA ARG A 56 -13.91 0.85 9.12
C ARG A 56 -12.73 1.22 8.23
N LEU A 57 -12.76 2.46 7.73
CA LEU A 57 -11.67 3.04 6.97
C LEU A 57 -11.07 4.23 7.72
N PHE A 58 -9.76 4.39 7.59
CA PHE A 58 -8.98 5.46 8.19
C PHE A 58 -8.06 6.09 7.15
N LEU A 59 -7.75 7.38 7.33
CA LEU A 59 -6.66 8.04 6.61
C LEU A 59 -5.51 8.29 7.57
N VAL A 60 -4.30 7.98 7.12
CA VAL A 60 -3.08 8.17 7.92
C VAL A 60 -2.13 9.08 7.16
N ASP A 61 -1.74 10.20 7.74
CA ASP A 61 -0.77 11.13 7.13
C ASP A 61 0.68 10.70 7.38
N SER A 62 1.64 11.39 6.75
CA SER A 62 3.07 11.09 6.88
C SER A 62 3.62 11.29 8.31
N ALA A 63 2.96 12.09 9.16
CA ALA A 63 3.28 12.25 10.57
C ALA A 63 2.66 11.14 11.43
N GLY A 64 1.75 10.35 10.85
CA GLY A 64 1.04 9.26 11.51
C GLY A 64 -0.22 9.70 12.24
N THR A 65 -0.82 10.82 11.87
CA THR A 65 -2.14 11.20 12.36
C THR A 65 -3.18 10.29 11.72
N VAL A 66 -3.96 9.60 12.55
CA VAL A 66 -5.03 8.69 12.12
C VAL A 66 -6.37 9.40 12.27
N VAL A 67 -7.13 9.49 11.18
CA VAL A 67 -8.47 10.06 11.19
C VAL A 67 -9.47 9.11 10.54
N PRO A 68 -10.71 8.97 11.08
CA PRO A 68 -11.75 8.18 10.43
C PRO A 68 -12.05 8.71 9.03
N PHE A 69 -12.26 7.79 8.07
CA PHE A 69 -12.68 8.10 6.71
C PHE A 69 -14.00 7.41 6.40
N ALA A 70 -14.88 8.10 5.68
CA ALA A 70 -16.20 7.59 5.29
C ALA A 70 -17.07 7.13 6.48
N SER A 71 -16.91 7.72 7.65
CA SER A 71 -17.58 7.29 8.91
C SER A 71 -18.96 7.91 9.13
N GLY A 72 -19.41 8.84 8.28
CA GLY A 72 -20.71 9.52 8.42
C GLY A 72 -21.89 8.71 7.83
N PRO A 73 -23.12 9.25 7.92
CA PRO A 73 -24.28 8.67 7.24
C PRO A 73 -24.02 8.49 5.73
N GLY A 74 -24.30 7.29 5.19
CA GLY A 74 -23.98 6.96 3.80
C GLY A 74 -22.49 6.65 3.54
N GLY A 75 -21.69 6.56 4.59
CA GLY A 75 -20.31 6.13 4.54
C GLY A 75 -20.14 4.61 4.57
N TYR A 76 -18.90 4.15 4.78
CA TYR A 76 -18.56 2.73 4.84
C TYR A 76 -18.58 2.19 6.28
N ALA A 77 -19.18 1.03 6.43
CA ALA A 77 -19.08 0.22 7.64
C ALA A 77 -19.31 -1.25 7.28
N ASP A 78 -18.60 -2.14 7.95
CA ASP A 78 -18.74 -3.59 7.87
C ASP A 78 -18.56 -4.20 9.27
N ASP A 79 -18.64 -5.53 9.38
CA ASP A 79 -18.39 -6.24 10.63
C ASP A 79 -16.96 -5.99 11.13
N ALA A 80 -16.80 -5.88 12.45
CA ALA A 80 -15.50 -5.56 13.05
C ALA A 80 -14.40 -6.62 12.79
N GLY A 81 -14.80 -7.85 12.51
CA GLY A 81 -13.90 -8.95 12.13
C GLY A 81 -13.69 -9.12 10.63
N ALA A 82 -14.29 -8.26 9.79
CA ALA A 82 -14.16 -8.37 8.34
C ALA A 82 -12.72 -8.13 7.88
N GLU A 83 -12.21 -9.05 7.08
CA GLU A 83 -10.87 -9.04 6.46
C GLU A 83 -10.96 -8.44 5.05
N ALA A 84 -11.45 -7.21 4.99
CA ALA A 84 -11.73 -6.57 3.72
C ALA A 84 -10.47 -5.91 3.13
N TYR A 85 -9.88 -6.56 2.13
CA TYR A 85 -8.84 -5.93 1.29
C TYR A 85 -9.39 -4.71 0.57
N ILE A 86 -8.53 -3.73 0.38
CA ILE A 86 -8.88 -2.43 -0.21
C ILE A 86 -7.95 -2.06 -1.38
N ALA A 87 -8.44 -1.24 -2.29
CA ALA A 87 -7.62 -0.60 -3.32
C ALA A 87 -8.00 0.86 -3.49
N VAL A 88 -7.05 1.72 -3.80
CA VAL A 88 -7.28 3.15 -4.14
C VAL A 88 -7.06 3.35 -5.62
N SER A 89 -8.01 3.99 -6.28
CA SER A 89 -7.90 4.32 -7.70
C SER A 89 -6.89 5.45 -7.92
N PRO A 90 -5.89 5.25 -8.81
CA PRO A 90 -5.01 6.32 -9.24
C PRO A 90 -5.60 7.19 -10.37
N GLY A 91 -6.88 6.99 -10.75
CA GLY A 91 -7.51 7.75 -11.84
C GLY A 91 -7.24 7.14 -13.22
N LEU A 92 -7.70 5.90 -13.47
CA LEU A 92 -7.38 5.12 -14.66
C LEU A 92 -8.52 5.14 -15.69
N HIS A 93 -8.17 5.28 -16.97
CA HIS A 93 -9.09 5.15 -18.10
C HIS A 93 -9.18 3.70 -18.58
N VAL A 94 -10.37 3.13 -18.60
CA VAL A 94 -10.67 1.79 -19.14
C VAL A 94 -11.11 1.91 -20.58
N ALA A 95 -10.20 1.70 -21.53
CA ALA A 95 -10.44 1.97 -22.95
C ALA A 95 -11.56 1.11 -23.54
N GLY A 96 -11.56 -0.20 -23.22
CA GLY A 96 -12.60 -1.14 -23.69
C GLY A 96 -14.01 -0.82 -23.17
N SER A 97 -14.13 -0.03 -22.11
CA SER A 97 -15.42 0.39 -21.54
C SER A 97 -15.74 1.87 -21.80
N GLY A 98 -14.75 2.66 -22.22
CA GLY A 98 -14.90 4.10 -22.46
C GLY A 98 -15.36 4.84 -21.20
N CYS A 99 -14.73 4.57 -20.06
CA CYS A 99 -15.00 5.22 -18.78
C CYS A 99 -13.76 5.28 -17.89
N ASP A 100 -13.83 6.05 -16.81
CA ASP A 100 -12.71 6.29 -15.91
C ASP A 100 -13.06 5.85 -14.50
N PHE A 101 -12.09 5.28 -13.82
CA PHE A 101 -12.09 5.22 -12.37
C PHE A 101 -11.67 6.59 -11.82
N ALA A 102 -12.50 7.19 -10.98
CA ALA A 102 -12.16 8.48 -10.40
C ALA A 102 -10.94 8.35 -9.45
N PRO A 103 -9.99 9.31 -9.47
CA PRO A 103 -8.85 9.29 -8.58
C PRO A 103 -9.30 9.36 -7.12
N ASP A 104 -8.54 8.71 -6.24
CA ASP A 104 -8.77 8.63 -4.79
C ASP A 104 -10.06 7.92 -4.34
N ASP A 105 -10.87 7.40 -5.25
CA ASP A 105 -11.93 6.49 -4.85
C ASP A 105 -11.34 5.21 -4.29
N ALA A 106 -11.89 4.74 -3.18
CA ALA A 106 -11.53 3.48 -2.58
C ALA A 106 -12.49 2.37 -3.02
N PHE A 107 -11.96 1.17 -3.18
CA PHE A 107 -12.70 -0.04 -3.50
C PHE A 107 -12.41 -1.06 -2.41
N VAL A 108 -13.47 -1.56 -1.78
CA VAL A 108 -13.39 -2.44 -0.61
C VAL A 108 -14.09 -3.74 -0.95
N LEU A 109 -13.46 -4.89 -0.69
CA LEU A 109 -14.09 -6.18 -0.86
C LEU A 109 -15.31 -6.30 0.07
N ARG A 110 -16.42 -6.78 -0.47
CA ARG A 110 -17.62 -7.13 0.28
C ARG A 110 -17.64 -8.64 0.49
N LEU A 111 -17.41 -9.07 1.73
CA LEU A 111 -17.18 -10.47 2.12
C LEU A 111 -18.46 -11.21 2.53
N HIS A 112 -19.61 -10.58 2.43
CA HIS A 112 -20.93 -11.19 2.62
C HIS A 112 -21.74 -11.14 1.32
N GLN A 113 -22.65 -12.07 1.16
CA GLN A 113 -23.45 -12.17 -0.07
C GLN A 113 -24.40 -10.98 -0.27
N PRO A 114 -24.55 -10.50 -1.50
CA PRO A 114 -23.79 -10.92 -2.68
C PRO A 114 -22.34 -10.44 -2.62
N TYR A 115 -21.38 -11.38 -2.76
CA TYR A 115 -19.95 -11.04 -2.82
C TYR A 115 -19.68 -9.99 -3.91
N GLY A 116 -18.68 -9.13 -3.69
CA GLY A 116 -18.39 -8.10 -4.66
C GLY A 116 -17.51 -6.98 -4.11
N VAL A 117 -17.69 -5.80 -4.66
CA VAL A 117 -16.90 -4.62 -4.31
C VAL A 117 -17.84 -3.47 -3.95
N THR A 118 -17.52 -2.77 -2.87
CA THR A 118 -18.11 -1.49 -2.48
C THR A 118 -17.17 -0.37 -2.93
N ARG A 119 -17.69 0.63 -3.65
CA ARG A 119 -16.96 1.87 -3.95
C ARG A 119 -17.22 2.87 -2.85
N VAL A 120 -16.15 3.48 -2.35
CA VAL A 120 -16.19 4.61 -1.44
C VAL A 120 -15.58 5.80 -2.16
N ALA A 121 -16.40 6.76 -2.51
CA ALA A 121 -15.94 7.96 -3.20
C ALA A 121 -14.85 8.69 -2.40
N ALA A 122 -14.01 9.48 -3.07
CA ALA A 122 -12.96 10.29 -2.43
C ALA A 122 -13.53 11.21 -1.33
N THR A 123 -14.81 11.57 -1.41
CA THR A 123 -15.55 12.38 -0.42
C THR A 123 -16.12 11.58 0.75
N GLY A 124 -16.03 10.23 0.71
CA GLY A 124 -16.45 9.33 1.80
C GLY A 124 -17.83 8.70 1.65
N SER A 125 -18.59 8.95 0.57
CA SER A 125 -19.86 8.24 0.33
C SER A 125 -19.61 6.83 -0.20
N ALA A 126 -20.28 5.82 0.38
CA ALA A 126 -20.15 4.41 0.00
C ALA A 126 -21.39 3.92 -0.76
N GLN A 127 -21.14 3.06 -1.76
CA GLN A 127 -22.23 2.39 -2.51
C GLN A 127 -21.75 1.05 -3.06
N PRO A 128 -22.63 0.05 -3.24
CA PRO A 128 -22.31 -1.15 -4.00
C PRO A 128 -21.83 -0.78 -5.41
N PHE A 129 -20.73 -1.43 -5.85
CA PHE A 129 -20.13 -1.13 -7.14
C PHE A 129 -20.23 -2.29 -8.13
N ALA A 130 -19.77 -3.48 -7.72
CA ALA A 130 -19.81 -4.68 -8.53
C ALA A 130 -20.25 -5.87 -7.70
N ALA A 131 -20.95 -6.83 -8.35
CA ALA A 131 -21.16 -8.15 -7.79
C ALA A 131 -20.22 -9.14 -8.49
N VAL A 132 -19.59 -10.03 -7.72
CA VAL A 132 -18.70 -11.08 -8.22
C VAL A 132 -19.39 -12.41 -7.96
N ALA A 133 -19.88 -13.02 -9.04
CA ALA A 133 -20.57 -14.31 -8.95
C ALA A 133 -19.60 -15.47 -9.14
N GLY A 134 -19.98 -16.67 -8.65
CA GLY A 134 -19.23 -17.92 -8.89
C GLY A 134 -18.02 -18.10 -7.99
N VAL A 135 -17.85 -17.30 -6.94
CA VAL A 135 -16.81 -17.43 -5.93
C VAL A 135 -17.40 -17.79 -4.57
N GLU A 136 -16.61 -18.40 -3.70
CA GLU A 136 -16.98 -18.82 -2.35
C GLU A 136 -16.77 -17.70 -1.33
N SER A 137 -15.82 -16.81 -1.60
CA SER A 137 -15.52 -15.55 -0.89
C SER A 137 -14.67 -14.65 -1.80
N LEU A 138 -14.10 -13.56 -1.26
CA LEU A 138 -13.10 -12.73 -1.92
C LEU A 138 -11.92 -12.52 -0.97
N ASN A 139 -10.68 -12.58 -1.50
CA ASN A 139 -9.47 -12.54 -0.69
C ASN A 139 -8.32 -11.73 -1.31
N GLY A 140 -8.57 -10.90 -2.31
CA GLY A 140 -7.54 -10.01 -2.86
C GLY A 140 -8.11 -9.01 -3.86
N ILE A 141 -7.47 -7.84 -3.97
CA ILE A 141 -7.87 -6.74 -4.84
C ILE A 141 -6.66 -5.92 -5.27
N ALA A 142 -6.55 -5.56 -6.54
CA ALA A 142 -5.50 -4.68 -7.05
C ALA A 142 -5.95 -3.95 -8.32
N PHE A 143 -5.44 -2.72 -8.56
CA PHE A 143 -5.60 -2.06 -9.85
C PHE A 143 -4.52 -2.48 -10.85
N ASP A 144 -4.92 -2.70 -12.10
CA ASP A 144 -3.97 -2.78 -13.20
C ASP A 144 -3.47 -1.37 -13.55
N THR A 145 -2.28 -1.01 -13.08
CA THR A 145 -1.63 0.27 -13.37
C THR A 145 -0.84 0.26 -14.68
N THR A 146 -0.75 -0.88 -15.37
CA THR A 146 0.08 -1.06 -16.59
C THR A 146 -0.72 -1.03 -17.89
N GLY A 147 -2.04 -1.21 -17.80
CA GLY A 147 -2.95 -1.32 -18.95
C GLY A 147 -3.01 -2.70 -19.59
N LYS A 148 -2.31 -3.69 -19.06
CA LYS A 148 -2.36 -5.06 -19.59
C LYS A 148 -3.72 -5.73 -19.41
N PHE A 149 -4.41 -5.40 -18.32
CA PHE A 149 -5.81 -5.78 -18.08
C PHE A 149 -6.78 -4.62 -18.40
N ASP A 150 -6.41 -3.73 -19.33
CA ASP A 150 -7.21 -2.55 -19.71
C ASP A 150 -7.50 -1.61 -18.52
N HIS A 151 -6.52 -1.45 -17.62
CA HIS A 151 -6.62 -0.61 -16.41
C HIS A 151 -7.79 -0.96 -15.48
N ARG A 152 -8.24 -2.20 -15.50
CA ARG A 152 -9.35 -2.67 -14.67
C ARG A 152 -8.92 -2.96 -13.23
N LEU A 153 -9.89 -2.99 -12.34
CA LEU A 153 -9.76 -3.51 -11.00
C LEU A 153 -9.78 -5.04 -11.05
N LEU A 154 -8.80 -5.68 -10.46
CA LEU A 154 -8.68 -7.13 -10.38
C LEU A 154 -9.04 -7.61 -8.98
N VAL A 155 -9.85 -8.65 -8.87
CA VAL A 155 -10.18 -9.28 -7.59
C VAL A 155 -9.94 -10.79 -7.69
N SER A 156 -9.55 -11.39 -6.57
CA SER A 156 -9.43 -12.84 -6.41
C SER A 156 -10.46 -13.39 -5.44
N GLY A 157 -10.80 -14.67 -5.63
CA GLY A 157 -11.65 -15.38 -4.69
C GLY A 157 -11.59 -16.89 -4.92
N PRO A 158 -11.69 -17.69 -3.83
CA PRO A 158 -11.69 -19.15 -3.91
C PRO A 158 -12.88 -19.67 -4.71
N VAL A 159 -12.61 -20.74 -5.48
CA VAL A 159 -13.59 -21.48 -6.26
C VAL A 159 -13.15 -22.94 -6.37
N HIS A 160 -13.87 -23.89 -5.77
CA HIS A 160 -13.63 -25.34 -5.84
C HIS A 160 -12.15 -25.74 -5.58
N GLY A 161 -11.52 -25.16 -4.56
CA GLY A 161 -10.12 -25.41 -4.19
C GLY A 161 -9.09 -24.81 -5.14
N ARG A 162 -9.48 -23.83 -5.95
CA ARG A 162 -8.66 -22.99 -6.82
C ARG A 162 -9.00 -21.53 -6.58
N THR A 163 -8.40 -20.63 -7.34
CA THR A 163 -8.69 -19.20 -7.29
C THR A 163 -9.20 -18.70 -8.62
N ALA A 164 -10.33 -18.00 -8.60
CA ALA A 164 -10.79 -17.18 -9.72
C ALA A 164 -10.17 -15.80 -9.66
N ILE A 165 -9.74 -15.29 -10.82
CA ILE A 165 -9.35 -13.88 -11.02
C ILE A 165 -10.40 -13.22 -11.89
N VAL A 166 -10.98 -12.14 -11.39
CA VAL A 166 -12.05 -11.40 -12.06
C VAL A 166 -11.63 -9.95 -12.25
N ALA A 167 -11.71 -9.47 -13.48
CA ALA A 167 -11.47 -8.08 -13.83
C ALA A 167 -12.79 -7.31 -13.82
N ILE A 168 -12.80 -6.12 -13.22
CA ILE A 168 -13.97 -5.25 -13.06
C ILE A 168 -13.68 -3.90 -13.73
N ASP A 169 -14.55 -3.48 -14.62
CA ASP A 169 -14.39 -2.17 -15.27
C ASP A 169 -14.96 -1.02 -14.42
N CYS A 170 -14.74 0.22 -14.86
CA CYS A 170 -15.19 1.43 -14.18
C CYS A 170 -16.73 1.62 -14.13
N ARG A 171 -17.50 0.70 -14.74
CA ARG A 171 -18.98 0.62 -14.62
C ARG A 171 -19.43 -0.54 -13.72
N GLY A 172 -18.49 -1.26 -13.11
CA GLY A 172 -18.78 -2.42 -12.26
C GLY A 172 -19.11 -3.69 -13.04
N ARG A 173 -18.85 -3.75 -14.36
CA ARG A 173 -19.03 -4.98 -15.15
C ARG A 173 -17.84 -5.90 -14.93
N THR A 174 -18.12 -7.18 -14.72
CA THR A 174 -17.14 -8.21 -14.40
C THR A 174 -16.80 -9.08 -15.61
N GLN A 175 -15.55 -9.52 -15.68
CA GLN A 175 -15.07 -10.53 -16.63
C GLN A 175 -14.14 -11.48 -15.90
N VAL A 176 -14.43 -12.78 -15.95
CA VAL A 176 -13.52 -13.80 -15.44
C VAL A 176 -12.29 -13.86 -16.36
N ILE A 177 -11.11 -13.72 -15.79
CA ILE A 177 -9.81 -13.91 -16.47
C ILE A 177 -9.43 -15.38 -16.42
N THR A 178 -9.54 -16.01 -15.26
CA THR A 178 -9.35 -17.45 -15.04
C THR A 178 -10.13 -17.86 -13.79
N ASP A 179 -10.53 -19.13 -13.72
CA ASP A 179 -11.11 -19.79 -12.53
C ASP A 179 -10.27 -21.01 -12.10
N ALA A 180 -9.07 -21.12 -12.66
CA ALA A 180 -8.20 -22.29 -12.54
C ALA A 180 -6.80 -21.93 -11.96
N ALA A 181 -6.62 -20.72 -11.41
CA ALA A 181 -5.37 -20.38 -10.74
C ALA A 181 -5.16 -21.29 -9.51
N PRO A 182 -3.91 -21.54 -9.07
CA PRO A 182 -3.63 -22.18 -7.79
C PRO A 182 -4.36 -21.49 -6.64
N VAL A 183 -4.36 -22.06 -5.46
CA VAL A 183 -4.80 -21.34 -4.26
C VAL A 183 -3.91 -20.12 -4.09
N LEU A 184 -4.53 -18.94 -4.05
CA LEU A 184 -3.87 -17.65 -3.88
C LEU A 184 -4.47 -16.95 -2.69
N GLU A 185 -3.65 -16.23 -1.96
CA GLU A 185 -4.07 -15.52 -0.75
C GLU A 185 -3.56 -14.09 -0.79
N GLY A 186 -4.15 -13.24 0.02
CA GLY A 186 -3.59 -12.00 0.49
C GLY A 186 -3.43 -10.86 -0.49
N GLY A 187 -2.46 -10.03 -0.19
CA GLY A 187 -2.17 -8.80 -0.92
C GLY A 187 -1.63 -9.08 -2.32
N LEU A 188 -2.39 -8.66 -3.33
CA LEU A 188 -2.07 -8.81 -4.75
C LEU A 188 -1.37 -7.56 -5.30
N ALA A 189 -0.58 -7.70 -6.37
CA ALA A 189 0.01 -6.55 -7.05
C ALA A 189 0.17 -6.80 -8.55
N VAL A 190 -0.03 -5.78 -9.39
CA VAL A 190 0.27 -5.88 -10.83
C VAL A 190 1.72 -5.49 -11.07
N ALA A 191 2.47 -6.37 -11.73
CA ALA A 191 3.89 -6.19 -11.98
C ALA A 191 4.16 -4.99 -12.91
N PRO A 192 5.11 -4.10 -12.57
CA PRO A 192 5.51 -3.03 -13.47
C PRO A 192 6.05 -3.62 -14.79
N SER A 193 5.91 -2.91 -15.89
CA SER A 193 6.28 -3.40 -17.23
C SER A 193 7.75 -3.85 -17.33
N GLY A 194 8.63 -3.36 -16.47
CA GLY A 194 10.05 -3.73 -16.39
C GLY A 194 10.34 -5.00 -15.59
N PHE A 195 9.36 -5.73 -15.08
CA PHE A 195 9.56 -6.92 -14.27
C PHE A 195 9.78 -8.18 -15.10
N GLY A 196 10.80 -8.17 -15.94
CA GLY A 196 11.22 -9.27 -16.80
C GLY A 196 10.07 -9.86 -17.64
N ALA A 197 9.98 -11.18 -17.69
CA ALA A 197 8.95 -11.90 -18.44
C ALA A 197 7.54 -11.81 -17.83
N PHE A 198 7.39 -11.20 -16.65
CA PHE A 198 6.13 -11.09 -15.90
C PHE A 198 5.56 -9.67 -15.90
N GLY A 199 6.19 -8.73 -16.62
CA GLY A 199 5.74 -7.34 -16.71
C GLY A 199 4.28 -7.20 -17.14
N GLY A 200 3.46 -6.57 -16.30
CA GLY A 200 2.03 -6.38 -16.48
C GLY A 200 1.13 -7.54 -16.03
N ALA A 201 1.69 -8.65 -15.53
CA ALA A 201 0.90 -9.73 -14.95
C ALA A 201 0.44 -9.38 -13.53
N LEU A 202 -0.69 -9.94 -13.09
CA LEU A 202 -1.07 -9.96 -11.69
C LEU A 202 -0.17 -10.93 -10.95
N VAL A 203 0.46 -10.48 -9.87
CA VAL A 203 1.32 -11.31 -9.01
C VAL A 203 0.61 -11.56 -7.69
N ALA A 204 0.61 -12.82 -7.29
CA ALA A 204 -0.07 -13.28 -6.07
C ALA A 204 0.74 -14.38 -5.38
N PRO A 205 0.74 -14.42 -4.04
CA PRO A 205 1.37 -15.48 -3.26
C PRO A 205 0.44 -16.68 -3.10
N ASP A 206 1.03 -17.83 -2.78
CA ASP A 206 0.38 -19.04 -2.31
C ASP A 206 0.96 -19.38 -0.93
N GLU A 207 0.23 -19.09 0.07
CA GLU A 207 0.59 -19.26 1.47
C GLU A 207 0.97 -20.72 1.80
N LEU A 208 0.22 -21.68 1.26
CA LEU A 208 0.39 -23.10 1.56
C LEU A 208 1.66 -23.68 0.95
N SER A 209 2.06 -23.23 -0.25
CA SER A 209 3.25 -23.74 -0.93
C SER A 209 4.47 -22.81 -0.83
N GLY A 210 4.29 -21.55 -0.46
CA GLY A 210 5.33 -20.52 -0.47
C GLY A 210 5.74 -20.07 -1.87
N ARG A 211 4.94 -20.41 -2.89
CA ARG A 211 5.16 -19.97 -4.27
C ARG A 211 4.58 -18.60 -4.52
N ILE A 212 5.22 -17.90 -5.43
CA ILE A 212 4.72 -16.64 -5.97
C ILE A 212 4.37 -16.89 -7.43
N TYR A 213 3.12 -16.61 -7.79
CA TYR A 213 2.60 -16.80 -9.14
C TYR A 213 2.37 -15.49 -9.86
N ALA A 214 2.44 -15.53 -11.19
CA ALA A 214 2.00 -14.47 -12.09
C ALA A 214 0.88 -15.00 -12.99
N ILE A 215 -0.19 -14.23 -13.11
CA ILE A 215 -1.35 -14.50 -13.96
C ILE A 215 -1.40 -13.41 -15.04
N ASP A 216 -1.35 -13.81 -16.31
CA ASP A 216 -1.42 -12.87 -17.42
C ASP A 216 -2.88 -12.55 -17.82
N PRO A 217 -3.13 -11.57 -18.71
CA PRO A 217 -4.49 -11.21 -19.14
C PRO A 217 -5.26 -12.32 -19.86
N ASP A 218 -4.57 -13.33 -20.37
CA ASP A 218 -5.16 -14.50 -21.04
C ASP A 218 -5.49 -15.62 -20.03
N GLY A 219 -5.19 -15.40 -18.73
CA GLY A 219 -5.44 -16.36 -17.65
C GLY A 219 -4.37 -17.42 -17.48
N ASN A 220 -3.24 -17.32 -18.20
CA ASN A 220 -2.13 -18.26 -18.02
C ASN A 220 -1.40 -17.99 -16.71
N VAL A 221 -1.11 -19.05 -15.96
CA VAL A 221 -0.42 -18.98 -14.68
C VAL A 221 1.01 -19.49 -14.82
N ARG A 222 1.97 -18.73 -14.29
CA ARG A 222 3.38 -19.09 -14.26
C ARG A 222 3.99 -18.81 -12.89
N THR A 223 4.88 -19.68 -12.43
CA THR A 223 5.66 -19.43 -11.21
C THR A 223 6.68 -18.32 -11.44
N VAL A 224 6.66 -17.30 -10.58
CA VAL A 224 7.68 -16.23 -10.54
C VAL A 224 8.88 -16.71 -9.74
N ALA A 225 8.64 -17.24 -8.53
CA ALA A 225 9.69 -17.72 -7.63
C ALA A 225 9.12 -18.71 -6.59
N GLU A 226 10.01 -19.58 -6.09
CA GLU A 226 9.85 -20.22 -4.78
C GLU A 226 10.40 -19.25 -3.75
N SER A 227 9.59 -18.82 -2.78
CA SER A 227 9.99 -17.76 -1.83
C SER A 227 11.08 -18.21 -0.87
N GLY A 228 11.07 -19.47 -0.46
CA GLY A 228 11.91 -20.00 0.61
C GLY A 228 11.52 -19.50 2.01
N LEU A 229 10.39 -18.79 2.13
CA LEU A 229 9.79 -18.34 3.37
C LEU A 229 8.98 -19.47 4.03
N ALA A 230 8.47 -19.22 5.25
CA ALA A 230 7.55 -20.13 5.92
C ALA A 230 6.32 -20.39 5.04
N THR A 231 5.71 -21.57 5.22
CA THR A 231 4.53 -22.04 4.47
C THR A 231 3.50 -22.61 5.43
N GLY A 232 2.25 -22.50 5.07
CA GLY A 232 1.13 -23.02 5.87
C GLY A 232 0.13 -21.92 6.20
N GLY A 233 -1.13 -22.28 6.43
CA GLY A 233 -2.18 -21.35 6.82
C GLY A 233 -1.82 -20.58 8.08
N ASP A 234 -2.15 -19.30 8.14
CA ASP A 234 -1.88 -18.34 9.21
C ASP A 234 -0.39 -18.07 9.51
N ILE A 235 0.55 -18.51 8.65
CA ILE A 235 2.01 -18.26 8.84
C ILE A 235 2.79 -18.09 7.52
N GLY A 236 2.21 -18.45 6.39
CA GLY A 236 2.90 -18.51 5.09
C GLY A 236 3.06 -17.17 4.39
N VAL A 237 3.34 -17.21 3.09
CA VAL A 237 3.51 -15.99 2.27
C VAL A 237 2.15 -15.40 1.96
N GLU A 238 1.81 -14.31 2.65
CA GLU A 238 0.50 -13.67 2.59
C GLU A 238 0.45 -12.53 1.57
N SER A 239 1.50 -11.73 1.47
CA SER A 239 1.43 -10.44 0.80
C SER A 239 2.56 -10.21 -0.17
N VAL A 240 2.24 -9.54 -1.29
CA VAL A 240 3.24 -9.02 -2.23
C VAL A 240 3.02 -7.54 -2.51
N GLY A 241 4.11 -6.86 -2.91
CA GLY A 241 4.07 -5.46 -3.32
C GLY A 241 5.30 -5.08 -4.14
N PHE A 242 5.16 -4.15 -5.08
CA PHE A 242 6.29 -3.69 -5.89
C PHE A 242 6.91 -2.43 -5.32
N VAL A 243 8.23 -2.35 -5.38
CA VAL A 243 9.03 -1.19 -4.99
C VAL A 243 8.94 -0.12 -6.09
N PRO A 244 8.26 1.02 -5.85
CA PRO A 244 8.09 2.04 -6.87
C PRO A 244 9.39 2.79 -7.16
N PRO A 245 9.53 3.43 -8.34
CA PRO A 245 10.66 4.28 -8.66
C PRO A 245 10.87 5.38 -7.61
N GLY A 246 12.11 5.54 -7.15
CA GLY A 246 12.47 6.54 -6.13
C GLY A 246 12.30 6.11 -4.69
N PHE A 247 11.75 4.93 -4.43
CA PHE A 247 11.61 4.36 -3.10
C PHE A 247 12.96 4.24 -2.38
N THR A 248 13.97 3.70 -3.06
CA THR A 248 15.29 3.43 -2.45
C THR A 248 16.01 4.69 -1.96
N ARG A 249 15.59 5.89 -2.35
CA ARG A 249 16.17 7.15 -1.89
C ARG A 249 15.67 7.61 -0.52
N ALA A 250 14.37 7.53 -0.28
CA ALA A 250 13.75 8.02 0.96
C ALA A 250 12.36 7.39 1.22
N GLY A 251 12.06 6.24 0.62
CA GLY A 251 10.77 5.59 0.74
C GLY A 251 10.51 4.98 2.11
N LYS A 252 9.27 4.59 2.31
CA LYS A 252 8.77 3.87 3.46
C LYS A 252 7.97 2.66 2.98
N LEU A 253 8.17 1.52 3.64
CA LEU A 253 7.33 0.35 3.48
C LEU A 253 6.37 0.26 4.66
N TYR A 254 5.14 -0.11 4.38
CA TYR A 254 4.08 -0.31 5.39
C TYR A 254 3.48 -1.70 5.25
N TYR A 255 3.06 -2.27 6.39
CA TYR A 255 2.40 -3.56 6.47
C TYR A 255 1.47 -3.56 7.67
N ALA A 256 0.27 -4.14 7.55
CA ALA A 256 -0.64 -4.27 8.68
C ALA A 256 -0.20 -5.44 9.56
N ASP A 257 -0.19 -5.24 10.87
CA ASP A 257 0.08 -6.25 11.91
C ASP A 257 -1.18 -6.41 12.75
N ARG A 258 -2.01 -7.38 12.39
CA ARG A 258 -3.32 -7.62 13.00
C ARG A 258 -3.19 -8.38 14.31
N ALA A 259 -3.92 -7.98 15.33
CA ALA A 259 -4.02 -8.77 16.55
C ALA A 259 -4.88 -10.01 16.34
N THR A 260 -4.26 -11.19 16.35
CA THR A 260 -4.87 -12.49 16.13
C THR A 260 -4.64 -13.40 17.34
N ALA A 261 -5.66 -13.52 18.17
CA ALA A 261 -5.56 -14.29 19.42
C ALA A 261 -5.29 -15.78 19.13
N ASN A 262 -4.41 -16.39 19.92
CA ASN A 262 -4.01 -17.79 19.85
C ASN A 262 -3.17 -18.16 18.62
N ASN A 263 -2.75 -17.20 17.77
CA ASN A 263 -1.77 -17.45 16.73
C ASN A 263 -0.35 -17.49 17.34
N PRO A 264 0.59 -18.30 16.81
CA PRO A 264 2.01 -18.25 17.19
C PRO A 264 2.64 -16.86 17.02
N HIS A 265 2.10 -16.05 16.11
CA HIS A 265 2.44 -14.66 15.85
C HIS A 265 1.21 -13.80 16.13
N PRO A 266 0.97 -13.41 17.39
CA PRO A 266 -0.34 -12.84 17.79
C PRO A 266 -0.61 -11.43 17.30
N GLY A 267 0.34 -10.77 16.67
CA GLY A 267 0.19 -9.39 16.20
C GLY A 267 -0.02 -8.36 17.30
N THR A 268 -0.17 -7.09 16.92
CA THR A 268 -0.28 -5.97 17.88
C THR A 268 -1.33 -4.91 17.51
N ASP A 269 -2.15 -5.12 16.47
CA ASP A 269 -3.02 -4.08 15.90
C ASP A 269 -2.24 -2.81 15.52
N SER A 270 -1.11 -2.98 14.86
CA SER A 270 -0.24 -1.87 14.50
C SER A 270 0.01 -1.82 12.98
N LEU A 271 -0.01 -0.62 12.44
CA LEU A 271 0.59 -0.40 11.14
C LEU A 271 2.11 -0.38 11.32
N LEU A 272 2.77 -1.40 10.77
CA LEU A 272 4.22 -1.52 10.76
C LEU A 272 4.82 -0.58 9.73
N ARG A 273 6.06 -0.13 9.99
CA ARG A 273 6.81 0.69 9.06
C ARG A 273 8.28 0.30 9.04
N ILE A 274 8.93 0.48 7.88
CA ILE A 274 10.38 0.33 7.75
C ILE A 274 10.92 1.32 6.71
N ASP A 275 12.09 1.88 6.97
CA ASP A 275 12.74 2.81 6.07
C ASP A 275 13.47 2.12 4.91
N ALA A 276 13.30 2.64 3.69
CA ALA A 276 13.98 2.15 2.50
C ALA A 276 15.50 2.03 2.67
N HIS A 277 16.12 2.99 3.38
CA HIS A 277 17.56 3.00 3.61
C HIS A 277 18.09 1.73 4.29
N THR A 278 17.33 1.13 5.22
CA THR A 278 17.73 -0.12 5.89
C THR A 278 17.65 -1.30 4.95
N MET A 279 16.63 -1.34 4.08
CA MET A 279 16.41 -2.42 3.12
C MET A 279 17.36 -2.33 1.90
N THR A 280 17.72 -1.13 1.46
CA THR A 280 18.68 -0.97 0.35
C THR A 280 20.06 -1.51 0.69
N ARG A 281 20.45 -1.49 1.98
CA ARG A 281 21.69 -2.13 2.44
C ARG A 281 21.65 -3.66 2.30
N GLN A 282 20.46 -4.26 2.24
CA GLN A 282 20.26 -5.69 1.95
C GLN A 282 20.12 -5.97 0.44
N GLY A 283 20.28 -4.95 -0.41
CA GLY A 283 20.27 -5.12 -1.86
C GLY A 283 18.93 -4.84 -2.53
N LEU A 284 17.91 -4.34 -1.80
CA LEU A 284 16.64 -3.92 -2.38
C LEU A 284 16.83 -2.80 -3.41
N ARG A 285 16.09 -2.85 -4.52
CA ARG A 285 16.10 -1.87 -5.60
C ARG A 285 14.69 -1.48 -6.03
N ASP A 286 14.58 -0.30 -6.62
CA ASP A 286 13.37 0.11 -7.32
C ASP A 286 13.00 -0.94 -8.40
N GLY A 287 11.74 -1.32 -8.48
CA GLY A 287 11.23 -2.36 -9.39
C GLY A 287 11.25 -3.79 -8.86
N ASP A 288 11.90 -4.07 -7.71
CA ASP A 288 11.82 -5.37 -7.07
C ASP A 288 10.40 -5.66 -6.57
N LEU A 289 10.02 -6.93 -6.59
CA LEU A 289 8.85 -7.43 -5.87
C LEU A 289 9.28 -7.73 -4.43
N LEU A 290 8.51 -7.27 -3.46
CA LEU A 290 8.57 -7.70 -2.06
C LEU A 290 7.53 -8.79 -1.83
N ALA A 291 7.86 -9.79 -1.02
CA ALA A 291 6.92 -10.77 -0.51
C ALA A 291 7.18 -11.01 0.97
N ALA A 292 6.12 -11.02 1.77
CA ALA A 292 6.21 -11.21 3.21
C ALA A 292 5.29 -12.32 3.71
N THR A 293 5.68 -12.92 4.82
CA THR A 293 4.86 -13.90 5.52
C THR A 293 3.84 -13.20 6.42
N GLU A 294 2.69 -13.84 6.59
CA GLU A 294 1.72 -13.55 7.62
C GLU A 294 2.37 -13.75 9.00
N GLY A 295 2.83 -14.96 9.29
CA GLY A 295 3.52 -15.27 10.54
C GLY A 295 4.92 -14.66 10.61
N GLY A 296 5.11 -13.69 11.52
CA GLY A 296 6.39 -13.09 11.84
C GLY A 296 6.88 -11.99 10.92
N ALA A 297 6.14 -11.67 9.84
CA ALA A 297 6.47 -10.62 8.87
C ALA A 297 7.92 -10.71 8.33
N THR A 298 8.40 -11.94 8.09
CA THR A 298 9.67 -12.14 7.37
C THR A 298 9.50 -11.78 5.90
N MET A 299 10.56 -11.32 5.23
CA MET A 299 10.40 -10.72 3.90
C MET A 299 11.59 -11.02 2.99
N ILE A 300 11.26 -11.23 1.71
CA ILE A 300 12.23 -11.33 0.61
C ILE A 300 11.98 -10.24 -0.43
N ALA A 301 12.99 -9.99 -1.25
CA ALA A 301 12.85 -9.29 -2.52
C ALA A 301 13.08 -10.27 -3.68
N VAL A 302 12.25 -10.17 -4.72
CA VAL A 302 12.41 -10.91 -5.97
C VAL A 302 12.69 -9.92 -7.09
N ARG A 303 13.79 -10.14 -7.80
CA ARG A 303 14.18 -9.35 -8.97
C ARG A 303 14.15 -10.20 -10.20
N CYS A 304 13.36 -9.81 -11.19
CA CYS A 304 13.24 -10.49 -12.46
C CYS A 304 13.80 -9.65 -13.61
N THR A 305 14.70 -10.25 -14.39
CA THR A 305 15.21 -9.74 -15.67
C THR A 305 15.00 -10.85 -16.73
N ALA A 306 16.05 -11.50 -17.23
CA ALA A 306 15.94 -12.74 -18.00
C ALA A 306 15.55 -13.92 -17.09
N THR A 307 16.01 -13.93 -15.85
CA THR A 307 15.65 -14.88 -14.79
C THR A 307 15.30 -14.12 -13.52
N CYS A 308 14.62 -14.77 -12.59
CA CYS A 308 14.31 -14.19 -11.28
C CYS A 308 15.34 -14.65 -10.23
N SER A 309 15.69 -13.77 -9.32
CA SER A 309 16.53 -14.03 -8.16
C SER A 309 15.82 -13.60 -6.87
N VAL A 310 15.99 -14.38 -5.83
CA VAL A 310 15.39 -14.13 -4.49
C VAL A 310 16.50 -13.68 -3.55
N THR A 311 16.22 -12.62 -2.77
CA THR A 311 17.15 -12.05 -1.78
C THR A 311 16.42 -11.86 -0.46
N PRO A 312 16.89 -12.44 0.65
CA PRO A 312 16.32 -12.16 1.98
C PRO A 312 16.49 -10.69 2.36
N ILE A 313 15.42 -10.08 2.89
CA ILE A 313 15.41 -8.70 3.39
C ILE A 313 15.23 -8.67 4.90
N ILE A 314 14.20 -9.37 5.43
CA ILE A 314 13.97 -9.56 6.84
C ILE A 314 13.94 -11.07 7.10
N GLY A 315 14.98 -11.59 7.72
CA GLY A 315 15.14 -13.05 7.95
C GLY A 315 14.71 -13.51 9.34
N THR A 316 14.59 -12.60 10.31
CA THR A 316 14.22 -12.96 11.68
C THR A 316 12.73 -12.70 11.88
N PRO A 317 11.92 -13.73 12.19
CA PRO A 317 10.51 -13.56 12.47
C PRO A 317 10.30 -12.77 13.75
N THR A 318 9.22 -11.98 13.78
CA THR A 318 8.76 -11.22 14.95
C THR A 318 7.47 -11.84 15.50
N THR A 319 6.78 -11.16 16.40
CA THR A 319 5.46 -11.54 16.88
C THR A 319 4.35 -11.01 15.94
N ALA A 320 4.70 -10.33 14.86
CA ALA A 320 3.73 -9.74 13.94
C ALA A 320 2.90 -10.80 13.23
N HIS A 321 1.64 -10.50 13.01
CA HIS A 321 0.69 -11.23 12.17
C HIS A 321 0.33 -10.32 11.02
N GLY A 322 1.05 -10.48 9.91
CA GLY A 322 1.01 -9.56 8.78
C GLY A 322 -0.17 -9.83 7.86
N GLU A 323 -0.92 -8.81 7.52
CA GLU A 323 -2.12 -8.89 6.69
C GLU A 323 -2.14 -7.84 5.60
N GLY A 324 -2.98 -8.02 4.60
CA GLY A 324 -3.23 -7.03 3.57
C GLY A 324 -2.07 -6.85 2.58
N HIS A 325 -1.90 -5.65 2.06
CA HIS A 325 -0.87 -5.34 1.07
C HIS A 325 0.47 -4.95 1.71
N LEU A 326 1.56 -5.34 1.07
CA LEU A 326 2.87 -4.71 1.27
C LEU A 326 2.94 -3.41 0.49
N LEU A 327 2.80 -2.28 1.17
CA LEU A 327 2.76 -0.97 0.53
C LEU A 327 4.11 -0.26 0.60
N ALA A 328 4.83 -0.22 -0.52
CA ALA A 328 6.04 0.59 -0.67
C ALA A 328 5.68 1.97 -1.25
N VAL A 329 5.98 3.03 -0.51
CA VAL A 329 5.73 4.43 -0.89
C VAL A 329 7.04 5.13 -1.15
N ALA A 330 7.23 5.70 -2.34
CA ALA A 330 8.41 6.52 -2.65
C ALA A 330 8.46 7.77 -1.74
N GLY A 331 9.65 8.08 -1.23
CA GLY A 331 9.83 9.33 -0.49
C GLY A 331 9.66 10.53 -1.40
N GLN A 332 8.98 11.56 -0.94
CA GLN A 332 9.07 12.84 -1.61
C GLN A 332 10.52 13.32 -1.53
N PRO A 333 11.10 13.84 -2.62
CA PRO A 333 12.39 14.53 -2.53
C PRO A 333 12.27 15.58 -1.43
N ALA A 334 13.20 15.58 -0.47
CA ALA A 334 13.27 16.67 0.49
C ALA A 334 13.25 17.96 -0.33
N ALA A 335 12.31 18.86 -0.07
CA ALA A 335 12.29 20.17 -0.68
C ALA A 335 13.68 20.74 -0.46
N GLY A 336 14.45 20.93 -1.54
CA GLY A 336 15.82 21.43 -1.44
C GLY A 336 15.80 22.73 -0.63
N PRO A 337 16.81 23.01 0.20
CA PRO A 337 16.87 24.28 0.91
C PRO A 337 16.94 25.40 -0.14
N GLY A 338 15.80 26.02 -0.47
CA GLY A 338 15.78 27.10 -1.44
C GLY A 338 14.51 27.36 -2.24
N ALA A 339 13.48 26.58 -2.13
CA ALA A 339 12.17 27.01 -2.62
C ALA A 339 11.46 27.77 -1.49
N ALA A 340 11.89 29.00 -1.24
CA ALA A 340 11.00 29.96 -0.58
C ALA A 340 9.67 29.99 -1.37
N PRO A 341 8.51 29.99 -0.71
CA PRO A 341 7.25 30.13 -1.43
C PRO A 341 7.39 31.34 -2.34
N ALA A 342 7.16 31.13 -3.65
CA ALA A 342 7.18 32.22 -4.59
C ALA A 342 6.20 33.27 -4.02
N SER A 343 6.75 34.31 -3.42
CA SER A 343 5.96 35.47 -3.04
C SER A 343 5.38 35.97 -4.36
N LEU A 344 4.06 35.84 -4.53
CA LEU A 344 3.32 36.50 -5.60
C LEU A 344 3.53 37.98 -5.37
N ASN A 345 4.64 38.52 -5.89
CA ASN A 345 4.84 39.95 -6.04
C ASN A 345 3.83 40.42 -7.10
N LEU A 346 2.57 40.53 -6.70
CA LEU A 346 1.59 41.23 -7.51
C LEU A 346 2.09 42.71 -7.57
N PRO A 347 2.28 43.26 -8.78
CA PRO A 347 2.66 44.63 -8.91
C PRO A 347 1.65 45.52 -8.14
N ALA A 348 2.13 46.50 -7.39
CA ALA A 348 1.29 47.29 -6.48
C ALA A 348 0.04 47.86 -7.14
N GLY A 349 0.04 48.08 -8.45
CA GLY A 349 -1.14 48.46 -9.22
C GLY A 349 -2.27 47.44 -9.27
N VAL A 350 -1.98 46.13 -9.19
CA VAL A 350 -3.01 45.07 -9.21
C VAL A 350 -3.73 44.99 -7.86
N VAL A 351 -3.01 45.16 -6.76
CA VAL A 351 -3.59 45.19 -5.41
C VAL A 351 -4.51 46.39 -5.24
N VAL A 352 -4.12 47.57 -5.72
CA VAL A 352 -4.94 48.78 -5.66
C VAL A 352 -6.22 48.61 -6.50
N LEU A 353 -6.12 47.99 -7.68
CA LEU A 353 -7.31 47.77 -8.52
C LEU A 353 -8.32 46.82 -7.85
N PHE A 354 -7.83 45.76 -7.18
CA PHE A 354 -8.71 44.82 -6.47
C PHE A 354 -9.43 45.46 -5.27
N VAL A 355 -8.72 46.28 -4.49
CA VAL A 355 -9.29 47.01 -3.35
C VAL A 355 -10.34 48.03 -3.81
N VAL A 356 -10.09 48.74 -4.92
CA VAL A 356 -11.03 49.71 -5.48
C VAL A 356 -12.31 49.01 -6.02
N LEU A 357 -12.17 47.86 -6.68
CA LEU A 357 -13.31 47.10 -7.20
C LEU A 357 -14.16 46.53 -6.06
N VAL A 358 -13.57 46.04 -5.00
CA VAL A 358 -14.27 45.55 -3.81
C VAL A 358 -15.02 46.68 -3.10
N ALA A 359 -14.41 47.88 -2.97
CA ALA A 359 -15.04 49.04 -2.38
C ALA A 359 -16.25 49.54 -3.21
N ILE A 360 -16.15 49.54 -4.54
CA ILE A 360 -17.25 49.88 -5.42
C ILE A 360 -18.40 48.88 -5.30
N ALA A 361 -18.12 47.57 -5.23
CA ALA A 361 -19.13 46.55 -5.07
C ALA A 361 -19.88 46.69 -3.73
N ILE A 362 -19.18 46.97 -2.64
CA ILE A 362 -19.78 47.17 -1.31
C ILE A 362 -20.67 48.44 -1.35
N ALA A 363 -20.21 49.53 -1.95
CA ALA A 363 -21.01 50.78 -2.08
C ALA A 363 -22.27 50.56 -2.92
N ALA A 364 -22.21 49.79 -4.01
CA ALA A 364 -23.36 49.46 -4.83
C ALA A 364 -24.42 48.64 -4.08
N VAL A 365 -23.99 47.65 -3.30
CA VAL A 365 -24.88 46.85 -2.44
C VAL A 365 -25.55 47.72 -1.36
N ALA A 366 -24.82 48.63 -0.71
CA ALA A 366 -25.36 49.53 0.28
C ALA A 366 -26.41 50.52 -0.25
N VAL A 367 -26.23 50.99 -1.48
CA VAL A 367 -27.19 51.86 -2.19
C VAL A 367 -28.48 51.10 -2.54
N LEU A 368 -28.35 49.84 -3.00
CA LEU A 368 -29.49 48.99 -3.29
C LEU A 368 -30.30 48.62 -2.06
N TRP A 369 -29.64 48.47 -0.89
CA TRP A 369 -30.30 48.17 0.37
C TRP A 369 -31.06 49.38 0.96
N ARG A 370 -30.62 50.61 0.69
CA ARG A 370 -31.32 51.83 1.11
C ARG A 370 -32.54 52.21 0.24
N ARG A 371 -32.72 51.52 -0.91
CA ARG A 371 -33.86 51.77 -1.84
C ARG A 371 -34.97 50.74 -1.73
N ARG A 372 -34.83 49.78 -0.80
CA ARG A 372 -35.92 48.87 -0.36
C ARG A 372 -36.35 49.24 1.08
#